data_bbe0a8ded6960a0e716fd39b20cab009
#
_entry.id   bbe0a8ded6960a0e716fd39b20cab009
#
_cell.length_a   1.000
_cell.length_b   1.000
_cell.length_c   1.000
_cell.angle_alpha   90.00
_cell.angle_beta   90.00
_cell.angle_gamma   90.00
#
_symmetry.space_group_name_H-M   'P 1'
#
loop_
_entity.id
_entity.type
_entity.pdbx_description
1 polymer ?
#
loop_
_entity_poly.entity_id
_entity_poly.type
_entity_poly.pdbx_seq_one_letter_code
_entity_poly.pdbx_strand_id
1 'polypeptide(L)'
;MAIWAAGDTAGVATVVRTLRSAPRPPGAAMVVAPDGSVSGSVSGGCVEGAVYELAAEVAQTGIPRLEHYGVSDDTAFAVGLTCGGIIDVFVEPVSRATFPELGELADDIGAQRPVAIATVIAHPDERRVGRRLVIRPDTKSPVTGSLGSARADAAVIDDARGLLAVGRSEILEYGPDGQRRGEGMEVFVSSHAPRPRMLVFGAIDFAAALARQGCSSATGSPSATPARYSPRQRAFRRPMTSSSHGPTAIWLPRRRRVVSTSAR
;
A
#
# COMPACT_ATOMS: atom_id res chain seq x y z
N MET A 1 15.95 1.78 2.89
CA MET A 1 16.31 2.40 4.20
C MET A 1 17.77 2.82 4.31
N ALA A 2 18.74 2.00 3.89
CA ALA A 2 20.17 2.35 4.01
C ALA A 2 20.53 3.68 3.31
N ILE A 3 20.09 3.89 2.06
CA ILE A 3 20.31 5.12 1.28
C ILE A 3 19.77 6.36 2.03
N TRP A 4 18.53 6.31 2.46
CA TRP A 4 17.87 7.38 3.20
C TRP A 4 18.58 7.66 4.55
N ALA A 5 19.03 6.62 5.25
CA ALA A 5 19.77 6.75 6.52
C ALA A 5 21.15 7.39 6.31
N ALA A 6 21.80 7.14 5.17
CA ALA A 6 23.07 7.77 4.78
C ALA A 6 22.91 9.26 4.40
N GLY A 7 21.68 9.73 4.16
CA GLY A 7 21.39 11.09 3.72
C GLY A 7 21.36 11.26 2.19
N ASP A 8 21.50 10.16 1.46
CA ASP A 8 21.49 10.13 0.00
C ASP A 8 20.07 10.20 -0.56
N THR A 9 19.95 10.54 -1.85
CA THR A 9 18.69 10.61 -2.57
C THR A 9 18.56 9.43 -3.53
N ALA A 10 17.45 8.69 -3.43
CA ALA A 10 17.08 7.64 -4.39
C ALA A 10 15.93 8.13 -5.27
N GLY A 11 15.89 7.65 -6.52
CA GLY A 11 14.70 7.76 -7.37
C GLY A 11 13.75 6.61 -7.04
N VAL A 12 12.52 6.92 -6.68
CA VAL A 12 11.50 5.91 -6.36
C VAL A 12 10.35 6.01 -7.34
N ALA A 13 10.12 4.93 -8.09
CA ALA A 13 9.06 4.81 -9.06
C ALA A 13 7.96 3.90 -8.48
N THR A 14 6.72 4.39 -8.41
CA THR A 14 5.58 3.67 -7.85
C THR A 14 4.46 3.57 -8.88
N VAL A 15 3.95 2.35 -9.12
CA VAL A 15 2.73 2.15 -9.92
C VAL A 15 1.56 2.74 -9.14
N VAL A 16 0.88 3.74 -9.72
CA VAL A 16 -0.24 4.42 -9.06
C VAL A 16 -1.59 4.06 -9.68
N ARG A 17 -1.61 3.71 -10.97
CA ARG A 17 -2.82 3.27 -11.69
C ARG A 17 -2.48 2.13 -12.63
N THR A 18 -3.42 1.22 -12.79
CA THR A 18 -3.32 0.13 -13.77
C THR A 18 -4.64 -0.03 -14.51
N LEU A 19 -4.56 -0.22 -15.82
CA LEU A 19 -5.71 -0.50 -16.68
C LEU A 19 -5.44 -1.74 -17.53
N ARG A 20 -6.45 -2.54 -17.73
CA ARG A 20 -6.37 -3.82 -18.44
C ARG A 20 -5.44 -4.81 -17.70
N SER A 21 -4.70 -5.65 -18.47
CA SER A 21 -3.83 -6.69 -17.93
C SER A 21 -2.46 -6.12 -17.56
N ALA A 22 -2.35 -5.53 -16.37
CA ALA A 22 -1.07 -5.04 -15.86
C ALA A 22 -0.38 -6.10 -14.99
N PRO A 23 0.96 -6.28 -15.11
CA PRO A 23 1.69 -7.35 -14.42
C PRO A 23 1.92 -7.06 -12.92
N ARG A 24 1.80 -5.81 -12.50
CA ARG A 24 1.98 -5.38 -11.11
C ARG A 24 0.80 -4.50 -10.67
N PRO A 25 0.29 -4.68 -9.44
CA PRO A 25 -0.80 -3.85 -8.93
C PRO A 25 -0.29 -2.46 -8.50
N PRO A 26 -1.22 -1.47 -8.31
CA PRO A 26 -0.89 -0.20 -7.68
C PRO A 26 -0.19 -0.41 -6.32
N GLY A 27 0.85 0.39 -6.05
CA GLY A 27 1.73 0.27 -4.90
C GLY A 27 3.00 -0.58 -5.16
N ALA A 28 3.10 -1.28 -6.29
CA ALA A 28 4.37 -1.88 -6.69
C ALA A 28 5.40 -0.79 -6.99
N ALA A 29 6.63 -0.97 -6.54
CA ALA A 29 7.65 0.07 -6.64
C ALA A 29 9.01 -0.48 -7.10
N MET A 30 9.78 0.42 -7.70
CA MET A 30 11.18 0.24 -8.06
C MET A 30 11.99 1.41 -7.49
N VAL A 31 13.12 1.09 -6.87
CA VAL A 31 14.05 2.07 -6.29
C VAL A 31 15.34 2.04 -7.07
N VAL A 32 15.79 3.20 -7.51
CA VAL A 32 17.10 3.40 -8.15
C VAL A 32 17.99 4.15 -7.16
N ALA A 33 19.06 3.50 -6.74
CA ALA A 33 20.03 4.05 -5.79
C ALA A 33 21.05 4.98 -6.48
N PRO A 34 21.77 5.83 -5.72
CA PRO A 34 22.80 6.70 -6.28
C PRO A 34 23.95 5.97 -6.97
N ASP A 35 24.23 4.73 -6.57
CA ASP A 35 25.25 3.87 -7.18
C ASP A 35 24.76 3.12 -8.44
N GLY A 36 23.49 3.41 -8.89
CA GLY A 36 22.85 2.78 -10.03
C GLY A 36 22.25 1.40 -9.72
N SER A 37 22.35 0.90 -8.50
CA SER A 37 21.70 -0.36 -8.12
C SER A 37 20.19 -0.21 -8.07
N VAL A 38 19.47 -1.28 -8.43
CA VAL A 38 18.00 -1.30 -8.54
C VAL A 38 17.41 -2.34 -7.60
N SER A 39 16.32 -1.99 -6.95
CA SER A 39 15.52 -2.89 -6.12
C SER A 39 14.03 -2.74 -6.43
N GLY A 40 13.32 -3.86 -6.57
CA GLY A 40 11.90 -3.87 -6.90
C GLY A 40 11.64 -3.91 -8.41
N SER A 41 10.36 -3.75 -8.80
CA SER A 41 9.92 -3.78 -10.20
C SER A 41 8.52 -3.18 -10.33
N VAL A 42 8.24 -2.48 -11.45
CA VAL A 42 6.94 -1.86 -11.76
C VAL A 42 6.15 -2.61 -12.83
N SER A 43 6.84 -3.38 -13.72
CA SER A 43 6.18 -4.05 -14.84
C SER A 43 6.61 -5.50 -15.06
N GLY A 44 7.68 -5.95 -14.38
CA GLY A 44 8.26 -7.29 -14.59
C GLY A 44 9.15 -7.39 -15.83
N GLY A 45 9.71 -6.28 -16.30
CA GLY A 45 10.72 -6.25 -17.38
C GLY A 45 10.33 -5.45 -18.63
N CYS A 46 9.07 -4.99 -18.73
CA CYS A 46 8.62 -4.31 -19.97
C CYS A 46 9.10 -2.86 -20.07
N VAL A 47 9.00 -2.08 -18.99
CA VAL A 47 9.30 -0.65 -18.98
C VAL A 47 10.41 -0.27 -17.99
N GLU A 48 11.02 -1.25 -17.33
CA GLU A 48 12.03 -1.03 -16.31
C GLU A 48 13.20 -0.15 -16.78
N GLY A 49 13.65 -0.30 -18.02
CA GLY A 49 14.72 0.53 -18.59
C GLY A 49 14.34 2.01 -18.63
N ALA A 50 13.17 2.33 -19.18
CA ALA A 50 12.67 3.70 -19.26
C ALA A 50 12.42 4.30 -17.87
N VAL A 51 11.85 3.49 -16.94
CA VAL A 51 11.62 3.91 -15.56
C VAL A 51 12.94 4.11 -14.80
N TYR A 52 13.97 3.31 -15.10
CA TYR A 52 15.31 3.48 -14.53
C TYR A 52 15.91 4.84 -14.89
N GLU A 53 15.92 5.18 -16.19
CA GLU A 53 16.46 6.45 -16.67
C GLU A 53 15.71 7.64 -16.05
N LEU A 54 14.37 7.56 -16.03
CA LEU A 54 13.55 8.60 -15.41
C LEU A 54 13.81 8.72 -13.90
N ALA A 55 13.93 7.60 -13.18
CA ALA A 55 14.18 7.62 -11.74
C ALA A 55 15.57 8.20 -11.41
N ALA A 56 16.57 7.92 -12.23
CA ALA A 56 17.90 8.51 -12.10
C ALA A 56 17.87 10.04 -12.38
N GLU A 57 17.12 10.48 -13.39
CA GLU A 57 16.92 11.91 -13.68
C GLU A 57 16.20 12.61 -12.51
N VAL A 58 15.10 12.05 -12.03
CA VAL A 58 14.30 12.60 -10.91
C VAL A 58 15.12 12.69 -9.62
N ALA A 59 15.98 11.70 -9.34
CA ALA A 59 16.88 11.76 -8.19
C ALA A 59 17.86 12.93 -8.25
N GLN A 60 18.29 13.32 -9.47
CA GLN A 60 19.23 14.41 -9.69
C GLN A 60 18.54 15.78 -9.75
N THR A 61 17.39 15.88 -10.44
CA THR A 61 16.67 17.14 -10.65
C THR A 61 15.83 17.54 -9.45
N GLY A 62 15.42 16.55 -8.62
CA GLY A 62 14.51 16.78 -7.51
C GLY A 62 13.05 17.01 -7.92
N ILE A 63 12.70 16.89 -9.19
CA ILE A 63 11.37 17.20 -9.73
C ILE A 63 10.59 15.90 -9.95
N PRO A 64 9.50 15.64 -9.20
CA PRO A 64 8.65 14.46 -9.41
C PRO A 64 8.01 14.45 -10.79
N ARG A 65 7.74 13.24 -11.31
CA ARG A 65 7.10 13.00 -12.61
C ARG A 65 6.02 11.93 -12.50
N LEU A 66 4.94 12.14 -13.22
CA LEU A 66 3.90 11.12 -13.47
C LEU A 66 3.98 10.73 -14.93
N GLU A 67 4.32 9.47 -15.21
CA GLU A 67 4.49 8.96 -16.58
C GLU A 67 3.50 7.83 -16.86
N HIS A 68 3.04 7.81 -18.11
CA HIS A 68 2.08 6.88 -18.63
C HIS A 68 2.75 5.89 -19.58
N TYR A 69 2.66 4.60 -19.28
CA TYR A 69 3.19 3.52 -20.12
C TYR A 69 2.04 2.66 -20.61
N GLY A 70 1.87 2.60 -21.94
CA GLY A 70 0.81 1.82 -22.57
C GLY A 70 0.96 1.77 -24.08
N VAL A 71 0.02 1.11 -24.75
CA VAL A 71 -0.08 1.14 -26.20
C VAL A 71 -0.69 2.49 -26.57
N SER A 72 0.11 3.44 -27.04
CA SER A 72 -0.38 4.63 -27.72
C SER A 72 -0.20 4.48 -29.21
N ASP A 73 -1.27 4.67 -29.98
CA ASP A 73 -1.27 4.58 -31.44
C ASP A 73 -0.46 5.72 -32.11
N ASP A 74 0.00 6.73 -31.36
CA ASP A 74 0.52 7.97 -31.93
C ASP A 74 2.02 8.23 -31.73
N THR A 75 2.80 7.36 -31.09
CA THR A 75 4.26 7.61 -30.98
C THR A 75 5.07 6.36 -31.27
N ALA A 76 5.87 6.43 -32.35
CA ALA A 76 6.78 5.37 -32.81
C ALA A 76 7.89 4.98 -31.80
N PHE A 77 7.90 5.55 -30.61
CA PHE A 77 8.86 5.32 -29.53
C PHE A 77 8.19 5.05 -28.17
N ALA A 78 6.89 4.82 -28.13
CA ALA A 78 6.21 4.48 -26.88
C ALA A 78 6.70 3.11 -26.38
N VAL A 79 7.39 3.11 -25.27
CA VAL A 79 7.73 1.88 -24.54
C VAL A 79 6.43 1.30 -23.98
N GLY A 80 5.86 0.34 -24.71
CA GLY A 80 4.58 -0.29 -24.36
C GLY A 80 4.76 -1.57 -23.56
N LEU A 81 3.75 -1.92 -22.77
CA LEU A 81 3.70 -3.22 -22.12
C LEU A 81 3.32 -4.31 -23.15
N THR A 82 4.14 -5.34 -23.29
CA THR A 82 3.91 -6.46 -24.20
C THR A 82 2.61 -7.22 -23.92
N CYS A 83 2.05 -7.09 -22.72
CA CYS A 83 0.75 -7.66 -22.31
C CYS A 83 -0.46 -6.81 -22.75
N GLY A 84 -0.25 -5.65 -23.41
CA GLY A 84 -1.33 -4.71 -23.76
C GLY A 84 -1.94 -3.97 -22.56
N GLY A 85 -1.31 -4.02 -21.40
CA GLY A 85 -1.69 -3.28 -20.21
C GLY A 85 -1.28 -1.81 -20.31
N ILE A 86 -1.83 -1.02 -19.41
CA ILE A 86 -1.51 0.39 -19.22
C ILE A 86 -1.18 0.60 -17.75
N ILE A 87 -0.10 1.30 -17.46
CA ILE A 87 0.28 1.67 -16.09
C ILE A 87 0.66 3.14 -16.04
N ASP A 88 0.23 3.82 -14.97
CA ASP A 88 0.77 5.12 -14.59
C ASP A 88 1.78 4.90 -13.47
N VAL A 89 2.95 5.50 -13.64
CA VAL A 89 4.06 5.39 -12.69
C VAL A 89 4.41 6.79 -12.20
N PHE A 90 4.28 6.99 -10.90
CA PHE A 90 4.75 8.21 -10.26
C PHE A 90 6.19 8.02 -9.80
N VAL A 91 7.07 8.91 -10.22
CA VAL A 91 8.50 8.89 -9.92
C VAL A 91 8.87 10.10 -9.08
N GLU A 92 9.50 9.88 -7.95
CA GLU A 92 9.85 10.94 -7.01
C GLU A 92 11.24 10.77 -6.39
N PRO A 93 11.90 11.87 -6.00
CA PRO A 93 13.16 11.82 -5.24
C PRO A 93 12.84 11.51 -3.77
N VAL A 94 13.45 10.50 -3.21
CA VAL A 94 13.29 10.12 -1.81
C VAL A 94 14.60 10.27 -1.05
N SER A 95 14.60 11.18 -0.07
CA SER A 95 15.70 11.47 0.83
C SER A 95 15.17 11.90 2.20
N ARG A 96 16.05 12.19 3.15
CA ARG A 96 15.62 12.78 4.44
C ARG A 96 14.96 14.17 4.28
N ALA A 97 15.34 14.92 3.25
CA ALA A 97 14.78 16.24 3.00
C ALA A 97 13.38 16.16 2.36
N THR A 98 13.18 15.24 1.42
CA THR A 98 11.93 15.11 0.66
C THR A 98 10.91 14.19 1.35
N PHE A 99 11.37 13.26 2.21
CA PHE A 99 10.51 12.36 2.97
C PHE A 99 11.07 12.10 4.37
N PRO A 100 11.04 13.08 5.28
CA PRO A 100 11.59 12.94 6.63
C PRO A 100 10.89 11.85 7.47
N GLU A 101 9.60 11.59 7.22
CA GLU A 101 8.78 10.62 7.96
C GLU A 101 9.05 9.15 7.57
N LEU A 102 9.89 8.90 6.55
CA LEU A 102 10.11 7.55 6.02
C LEU A 102 10.65 6.58 7.09
N GLY A 103 11.43 7.06 8.05
CA GLY A 103 11.94 6.24 9.17
C GLY A 103 10.79 5.68 10.02
N GLU A 104 9.93 6.55 10.50
CA GLU A 104 8.76 6.16 11.32
C GLU A 104 7.79 5.26 10.53
N LEU A 105 7.59 5.57 9.24
CA LEU A 105 6.79 4.77 8.35
C LEU A 105 7.33 3.34 8.22
N ALA A 106 8.64 3.18 8.03
CA ALA A 106 9.28 1.88 7.94
C ALA A 106 9.13 1.08 9.24
N ASP A 107 9.22 1.74 10.39
CA ASP A 107 8.99 1.14 11.71
C ASP A 107 7.52 0.69 11.87
N ASP A 108 6.56 1.49 11.40
CA ASP A 108 5.15 1.12 11.42
C ASP A 108 4.88 -0.11 10.55
N ILE A 109 5.40 -0.13 9.32
CA ILE A 109 5.26 -1.26 8.39
C ILE A 109 5.96 -2.52 8.95
N GLY A 110 7.19 -2.38 9.44
CA GLY A 110 7.95 -3.49 10.02
C GLY A 110 7.29 -4.10 11.25
N ALA A 111 6.65 -3.27 12.07
CA ALA A 111 5.87 -3.70 13.23
C ALA A 111 4.44 -4.15 12.89
N GLN A 112 4.08 -4.23 11.62
CA GLN A 112 2.72 -4.58 11.16
C GLN A 112 1.64 -3.63 11.71
N ARG A 113 1.98 -2.37 11.97
CA ARG A 113 1.02 -1.32 12.32
C ARG A 113 0.40 -0.75 11.05
N PRO A 114 -0.93 -0.63 10.98
CA PRO A 114 -1.57 -0.09 9.79
C PRO A 114 -1.23 1.39 9.61
N VAL A 115 -0.81 1.77 8.41
CA VAL A 115 -0.47 3.13 8.04
C VAL A 115 -0.80 3.36 6.57
N ALA A 116 -1.27 4.55 6.21
CA ALA A 116 -1.46 4.98 4.83
C ALA A 116 -0.56 6.18 4.52
N ILE A 117 -0.12 6.24 3.28
CA ILE A 117 0.58 7.39 2.72
C ILE A 117 -0.32 7.95 1.63
N ALA A 118 -0.64 9.24 1.72
CA ALA A 118 -1.36 9.96 0.68
C ALA A 118 -0.40 10.95 0.02
N THR A 119 -0.07 10.74 -1.25
CA THR A 119 0.89 11.55 -2.02
C THR A 119 0.17 12.26 -3.15
N VAL A 120 0.36 13.56 -3.31
CA VAL A 120 -0.12 14.32 -4.47
C VAL A 120 0.71 13.91 -5.69
N ILE A 121 0.06 13.31 -6.68
CA ILE A 121 0.71 12.85 -7.91
C ILE A 121 0.46 13.77 -9.10
N ALA A 122 -0.62 14.58 -9.04
CA ALA A 122 -0.92 15.62 -10.01
C ALA A 122 -1.60 16.81 -9.33
N HIS A 123 -1.22 18.03 -9.72
CA HIS A 123 -1.80 19.27 -9.19
C HIS A 123 -1.50 20.45 -10.15
N PRO A 124 -2.41 21.45 -10.33
CA PRO A 124 -2.14 22.65 -11.12
C PRO A 124 -0.95 23.50 -10.60
N ASP A 125 -0.72 23.48 -9.29
CA ASP A 125 0.50 24.04 -8.69
C ASP A 125 1.52 22.90 -8.52
N GLU A 126 2.51 22.84 -9.41
CA GLU A 126 3.56 21.82 -9.42
C GLU A 126 4.32 21.69 -8.09
N ARG A 127 4.39 22.78 -7.30
CA ARG A 127 5.04 22.77 -5.97
C ARG A 127 4.32 21.89 -4.95
N ARG A 128 3.09 21.49 -5.25
CA ARG A 128 2.33 20.56 -4.43
C ARG A 128 2.53 19.10 -4.82
N VAL A 129 3.04 18.82 -6.02
CA VAL A 129 3.33 17.46 -6.47
C VAL A 129 4.45 16.88 -5.60
N GLY A 130 4.27 15.64 -5.14
CA GLY A 130 5.16 14.97 -4.19
C GLY A 130 4.90 15.30 -2.71
N ARG A 131 4.04 16.29 -2.39
CA ARG A 131 3.62 16.52 -0.99
C ARG A 131 2.79 15.35 -0.51
N ARG A 132 2.91 15.05 0.79
CA ARG A 132 2.29 13.83 1.35
C ARG A 132 1.81 14.00 2.77
N LEU A 133 0.95 13.05 3.14
CA LEU A 133 0.49 12.81 4.52
C LEU A 133 0.80 11.38 4.91
N VAL A 134 1.27 11.16 6.12
CA VAL A 134 1.36 9.84 6.76
C VAL A 134 0.23 9.74 7.78
N ILE A 135 -0.65 8.78 7.56
CA ILE A 135 -1.96 8.70 8.24
C ILE A 135 -2.09 7.35 8.94
N ARG A 136 -2.38 7.39 10.23
CA ARG A 136 -2.66 6.21 11.04
C ARG A 136 -4.18 6.06 11.26
N PRO A 137 -4.69 4.83 11.54
CA PRO A 137 -6.13 4.59 11.64
C PRO A 137 -6.79 5.29 12.84
N ASP A 138 -6.03 5.52 13.92
CA ASP A 138 -6.53 6.19 15.11
C ASP A 138 -6.60 7.71 14.88
N THR A 139 -7.74 8.32 15.16
CA THR A 139 -7.94 9.76 15.07
C THR A 139 -7.13 10.55 16.13
N LYS A 140 -6.66 9.89 17.17
CA LYS A 140 -5.80 10.47 18.21
C LYS A 140 -4.33 10.43 17.84
N SER A 141 -3.93 9.57 16.89
CA SER A 141 -2.56 9.53 16.41
C SER A 141 -2.29 10.74 15.51
N PRO A 142 -1.14 11.39 15.65
CA PRO A 142 -0.80 12.53 14.82
C PRO A 142 -0.70 12.10 13.35
N VAL A 143 -1.24 12.96 12.47
CA VAL A 143 -0.96 12.91 11.04
C VAL A 143 0.27 13.76 10.81
N THR A 144 1.23 13.26 10.04
CA THR A 144 2.45 14.00 9.71
C THR A 144 2.47 14.38 8.24
N GLY A 145 3.09 15.52 7.92
CA GLY A 145 3.11 16.09 6.58
C GLY A 145 1.94 17.04 6.29
N SER A 146 1.84 17.50 5.04
CA SER A 146 0.74 18.34 4.52
C SER A 146 0.73 18.34 3.00
N LEU A 147 -0.45 18.35 2.40
CA LEU A 147 -0.65 18.51 0.95
C LEU A 147 -0.61 20.00 0.52
N GLY A 148 -0.41 20.93 1.46
CA GLY A 148 -0.27 22.35 1.22
C GLY A 148 -1.55 23.17 1.45
N SER A 149 -2.63 22.55 1.93
CA SER A 149 -3.87 23.21 2.32
C SER A 149 -4.55 22.41 3.44
N ALA A 150 -4.91 23.06 4.54
CA ALA A 150 -5.59 22.40 5.66
C ALA A 150 -6.94 21.77 5.24
N ARG A 151 -7.60 22.33 4.25
CA ARG A 151 -8.85 21.77 3.70
C ARG A 151 -8.58 20.49 2.92
N ALA A 152 -7.54 20.48 2.07
CA ALA A 152 -7.10 19.29 1.34
C ALA A 152 -6.65 18.21 2.32
N ASP A 153 -5.85 18.56 3.33
CA ASP A 153 -5.40 17.64 4.36
C ASP A 153 -6.60 16.96 5.05
N ALA A 154 -7.59 17.74 5.52
CA ALA A 154 -8.76 17.21 6.20
C ALA A 154 -9.58 16.24 5.31
N ALA A 155 -9.81 16.59 4.04
CA ALA A 155 -10.57 15.77 3.11
C ALA A 155 -9.86 14.45 2.83
N VAL A 156 -8.55 14.50 2.53
CA VAL A 156 -7.75 13.32 2.19
C VAL A 156 -7.53 12.41 3.40
N ILE A 157 -7.33 12.97 4.60
CA ILE A 157 -7.16 12.18 5.84
C ILE A 157 -8.38 11.27 6.09
N ASP A 158 -9.57 11.80 5.93
CA ASP A 158 -10.82 11.07 6.15
C ASP A 158 -10.96 9.92 5.14
N ASP A 159 -10.79 10.21 3.85
CA ASP A 159 -10.89 9.23 2.79
C ASP A 159 -9.77 8.16 2.84
N ALA A 160 -8.54 8.58 3.14
CA ALA A 160 -7.41 7.66 3.29
C ALA A 160 -7.56 6.71 4.49
N ARG A 161 -8.18 7.14 5.59
CA ARG A 161 -8.54 6.24 6.70
C ARG A 161 -9.56 5.20 6.26
N GLY A 162 -10.51 5.58 5.41
CA GLY A 162 -11.46 4.65 4.81
C GLY A 162 -10.77 3.59 3.96
N LEU A 163 -9.85 3.99 3.08
CA LEU A 163 -9.06 3.07 2.25
C LEU A 163 -8.17 2.15 3.10
N LEU A 164 -7.49 2.71 4.11
CA LEU A 164 -6.66 1.94 5.03
C LEU A 164 -7.47 0.87 5.79
N ALA A 165 -8.71 1.20 6.18
CA ALA A 165 -9.58 0.27 6.91
C ALA A 165 -9.95 -0.96 6.07
N VAL A 166 -10.00 -0.82 4.74
CA VAL A 166 -10.28 -1.92 3.80
C VAL A 166 -9.02 -2.48 3.13
N GLY A 167 -7.85 -1.88 3.40
CA GLY A 167 -6.56 -2.32 2.85
C GLY A 167 -6.42 -2.09 1.35
N ARG A 168 -7.03 -1.02 0.81
CA ARG A 168 -6.98 -0.68 -0.61
C ARG A 168 -6.05 0.51 -0.86
N SER A 169 -5.27 0.41 -1.95
CA SER A 169 -4.51 1.53 -2.50
C SER A 169 -5.19 2.02 -3.77
N GLU A 170 -5.42 3.33 -3.87
CA GLU A 170 -6.23 3.92 -4.94
C GLU A 170 -5.87 5.39 -5.16
N ILE A 171 -6.14 5.92 -6.35
CA ILE A 171 -6.09 7.36 -6.62
C ILE A 171 -7.44 7.97 -6.25
N LEU A 172 -7.38 9.09 -5.54
CA LEU A 172 -8.53 9.92 -5.20
C LEU A 172 -8.40 11.25 -5.94
N GLU A 173 -9.52 11.74 -6.49
CA GLU A 173 -9.59 13.00 -7.23
C GLU A 173 -10.29 14.06 -6.41
N TYR A 174 -9.72 15.27 -6.43
CA TYR A 174 -10.23 16.44 -5.74
C TYR A 174 -10.06 17.69 -6.59
N GLY A 175 -10.82 18.72 -6.29
CA GLY A 175 -10.47 20.07 -6.74
C GLY A 175 -9.16 20.55 -6.12
N PRO A 176 -8.54 21.60 -6.68
CA PRO A 176 -7.17 22.03 -6.31
C PRO A 176 -6.97 22.36 -4.82
N ASP A 177 -8.04 22.65 -4.08
CA ASP A 177 -7.98 22.92 -2.65
C ASP A 177 -8.76 21.89 -1.81
N GLY A 178 -8.81 20.64 -2.28
CA GLY A 178 -9.44 19.54 -1.55
C GLY A 178 -10.97 19.50 -1.61
N GLN A 179 -11.56 20.12 -2.61
CA GLN A 179 -13.01 19.98 -2.87
C GLN A 179 -13.32 18.54 -3.30
N ARG A 180 -14.21 17.85 -2.59
CA ARG A 180 -14.63 16.47 -2.91
C ARG A 180 -15.36 16.34 -4.25
N ARG A 181 -15.89 17.44 -4.77
CA ARG A 181 -16.44 17.55 -6.12
C ARG A 181 -15.59 18.55 -6.89
N GLY A 182 -14.76 18.07 -7.80
CA GLY A 182 -13.82 18.87 -8.57
C GLY A 182 -12.71 18.02 -9.11
N GLU A 183 -11.99 18.58 -10.06
CA GLU A 183 -10.85 17.96 -10.74
C GLU A 183 -9.64 18.84 -10.56
N GLY A 184 -8.44 18.28 -10.73
CA GLY A 184 -7.19 19.03 -10.77
C GLY A 184 -6.17 18.63 -9.71
N MET A 185 -6.56 17.97 -8.60
CA MET A 185 -5.63 17.34 -7.69
C MET A 185 -5.88 15.84 -7.66
N GLU A 186 -4.89 15.05 -8.03
CA GLU A 186 -4.89 13.60 -7.85
C GLU A 186 -3.97 13.21 -6.69
N VAL A 187 -4.50 12.39 -5.78
CA VAL A 187 -3.77 11.91 -4.61
C VAL A 187 -3.74 10.39 -4.64
N PHE A 188 -2.57 9.80 -4.73
CA PHE A 188 -2.41 8.36 -4.57
C PHE A 188 -2.33 8.00 -3.10
N VAL A 189 -3.26 7.16 -2.64
CA VAL A 189 -3.26 6.62 -1.28
C VAL A 189 -2.70 5.20 -1.32
N SER A 190 -1.52 5.01 -0.75
CA SER A 190 -0.89 3.71 -0.54
C SER A 190 -1.20 3.21 0.86
N SER A 191 -1.97 2.12 0.96
CA SER A 191 -2.39 1.53 2.24
C SER A 191 -1.52 0.34 2.62
N HIS A 192 -0.84 0.45 3.76
CA HIS A 192 -0.06 -0.63 4.38
C HIS A 192 -0.85 -1.21 5.55
N ALA A 193 -1.84 -2.03 5.21
CA ALA A 193 -2.63 -2.75 6.19
C ALA A 193 -1.88 -4.01 6.66
N PRO A 194 -2.02 -4.43 7.93
CA PRO A 194 -1.52 -5.73 8.36
C PRO A 194 -2.14 -6.84 7.52
N ARG A 195 -1.40 -7.93 7.38
CA ARG A 195 -1.89 -9.10 6.64
C ARG A 195 -3.25 -9.57 7.19
N PRO A 196 -4.21 -9.95 6.33
CA PRO A 196 -5.47 -10.51 6.76
C PRO A 196 -5.25 -11.73 7.65
N ARG A 197 -6.05 -11.86 8.72
CA ARG A 197 -6.01 -13.01 9.61
C ARG A 197 -7.23 -13.88 9.35
N MET A 198 -7.01 -15.15 9.02
CA MET A 198 -8.07 -16.14 8.95
C MET A 198 -8.21 -16.84 10.30
N LEU A 199 -9.40 -16.77 10.89
CA LEU A 199 -9.74 -17.49 12.10
C LEU A 199 -10.61 -18.68 11.72
N VAL A 200 -10.15 -19.88 12.06
CA VAL A 200 -10.87 -21.13 11.80
C VAL A 200 -11.36 -21.68 13.14
N PHE A 201 -12.67 -21.82 13.29
CA PHE A 201 -13.31 -22.39 14.48
C PHE A 201 -13.70 -23.84 14.20
N GLY A 202 -13.19 -24.75 15.01
CA GLY A 202 -13.39 -26.18 14.90
C GLY A 202 -12.08 -26.96 14.98
N ALA A 203 -12.17 -28.23 15.41
CA ALA A 203 -11.02 -29.12 15.59
C ALA A 203 -11.18 -30.40 14.76
N ILE A 204 -11.57 -30.26 13.50
CA ILE A 204 -11.77 -31.35 12.54
C ILE A 204 -10.79 -31.23 11.38
N ASP A 205 -10.64 -32.28 10.59
CA ASP A 205 -9.68 -32.35 9.49
C ASP A 205 -9.86 -31.21 8.46
N PHE A 206 -11.10 -30.78 8.21
CA PHE A 206 -11.39 -29.62 7.35
C PHE A 206 -10.80 -28.32 7.90
N ALA A 207 -10.84 -28.10 9.21
CA ALA A 207 -10.24 -26.93 9.82
C ALA A 207 -8.72 -26.92 9.63
N ALA A 208 -8.08 -28.07 9.77
CA ALA A 208 -6.64 -28.22 9.50
C ALA A 208 -6.29 -28.00 8.02
N ALA A 209 -7.13 -28.47 7.09
CA ALA A 209 -6.95 -28.26 5.65
C ALA A 209 -7.12 -26.77 5.30
N LEU A 210 -8.15 -26.09 5.81
CA LEU A 210 -8.38 -24.66 5.62
C LEU A 210 -7.24 -23.81 6.18
N ALA A 211 -6.72 -24.16 7.36
CA ALA A 211 -5.59 -23.46 7.95
C ALA A 211 -4.33 -23.57 7.07
N ARG A 212 -4.05 -24.77 6.53
CA ARG A 212 -2.93 -24.96 5.58
C ARG A 212 -3.12 -24.14 4.31
N GLN A 213 -4.32 -24.14 3.73
CA GLN A 213 -4.64 -23.39 2.53
C GLN A 213 -4.55 -21.87 2.77
N GLY A 214 -5.05 -21.40 3.91
CA GLY A 214 -4.96 -20.00 4.30
C GLY A 214 -3.52 -19.52 4.46
N CYS A 215 -2.65 -20.36 5.04
CA CYS A 215 -1.21 -20.06 5.11
C CYS A 215 -0.58 -19.97 3.71
N SER A 216 -0.89 -20.89 2.78
CA SER A 216 -0.31 -20.86 1.42
C SER A 216 -0.83 -19.68 0.61
N SER A 217 -2.07 -19.25 0.78
CA SER A 217 -2.64 -18.08 0.09
C SER A 217 -2.11 -16.74 0.63
N ALA A 218 -1.68 -16.71 1.89
CA ALA A 218 -1.08 -15.53 2.51
C ALA A 218 0.41 -15.36 2.17
N THR A 219 1.04 -16.35 1.58
CA THR A 219 2.48 -16.40 1.27
C THR A 219 2.81 -15.89 -0.14
N GLY A 220 2.45 -14.66 -0.44
CA GLY A 220 3.12 -13.92 -1.51
C GLY A 220 4.52 -13.44 -1.12
N SER A 221 5.10 -13.90 -0.01
CA SER A 221 6.46 -13.55 0.46
C SER A 221 7.01 -14.61 1.43
N PRO A 222 8.30 -14.94 1.39
CA PRO A 222 8.89 -16.15 2.01
C PRO A 222 9.10 -16.10 3.54
N SER A 223 8.32 -15.35 4.30
CA SER A 223 8.47 -15.28 5.76
C SER A 223 7.18 -15.55 6.55
N ALA A 224 6.38 -16.54 6.13
CA ALA A 224 5.26 -17.00 6.93
C ALA A 224 5.74 -18.05 7.94
N THR A 225 5.93 -17.66 9.19
CA THR A 225 6.04 -18.59 10.29
C THR A 225 4.65 -19.23 10.51
N PRO A 226 4.50 -20.56 10.39
CA PRO A 226 3.22 -21.22 10.65
C PRO A 226 2.83 -20.99 12.10
N ALA A 227 1.58 -20.55 12.32
CA ALA A 227 1.04 -20.45 13.66
C ALA A 227 1.10 -21.85 14.29
N ARG A 228 1.85 -21.98 15.40
CA ARG A 228 1.96 -23.23 16.13
C ARG A 228 0.58 -23.63 16.67
N TYR A 229 0.10 -24.81 16.28
CA TYR A 229 -1.02 -25.47 16.91
C TYR A 229 -0.70 -25.65 18.40
N SER A 230 -1.43 -24.97 19.28
CA SER A 230 -1.30 -25.18 20.72
C SER A 230 -2.37 -26.18 21.17
N PRO A 231 -1.99 -27.40 21.64
CA PRO A 231 -2.94 -28.41 22.08
C PRO A 231 -3.58 -28.09 23.45
N ARG A 232 -3.42 -26.91 24.01
CA ARG A 232 -3.87 -26.52 25.35
C ARG A 232 -5.31 -26.01 25.46
N GLN A 233 -6.19 -26.25 24.51
CA GLN A 233 -7.63 -26.02 24.68
C GLN A 233 -8.40 -27.34 24.83
N ARG A 234 -7.94 -28.19 25.73
CA ARG A 234 -8.77 -29.23 26.33
C ARG A 234 -9.46 -28.66 27.57
N ALA A 235 -10.51 -27.89 27.45
CA ALA A 235 -11.47 -27.66 28.50
C ALA A 235 -12.69 -26.89 27.97
N PHE A 236 -13.51 -27.53 27.16
CA PHE A 236 -14.95 -27.22 27.15
C PHE A 236 -15.71 -28.44 26.68
N ARG A 237 -15.94 -29.39 27.62
CA ARG A 237 -16.96 -30.40 27.44
C ARG A 237 -18.28 -29.79 27.87
N ARG A 238 -19.11 -29.43 26.92
CA ARG A 238 -20.56 -29.42 27.06
C ARG A 238 -21.13 -30.32 25.97
N PRO A 239 -22.15 -31.16 26.28
CA PRO A 239 -22.75 -32.06 25.30
C PRO A 239 -23.49 -31.22 24.26
N MET A 240 -23.13 -31.36 22.98
CA MET A 240 -23.85 -30.78 21.87
C MET A 240 -25.01 -31.67 21.48
N THR A 241 -26.21 -31.16 21.60
CA THR A 241 -27.37 -31.62 20.84
C THR A 241 -27.14 -31.33 19.35
N SER A 242 -27.39 -32.32 18.52
CA SER A 242 -27.17 -32.33 17.08
C SER A 242 -27.96 -31.22 16.39
N SER A 243 -27.29 -30.24 15.78
CA SER A 243 -27.82 -29.45 14.67
C SER A 243 -26.78 -29.41 13.55
N SER A 244 -27.23 -29.82 12.37
CA SER A 244 -26.49 -29.97 11.13
C SER A 244 -26.13 -28.61 10.51
N HIS A 245 -25.04 -27.99 10.94
CA HIS A 245 -24.46 -26.86 10.23
C HIS A 245 -22.93 -27.02 10.24
N GLY A 246 -22.34 -27.09 9.05
CA GLY A 246 -20.91 -27.22 8.85
C GLY A 246 -20.14 -25.97 9.30
N PRO A 247 -18.80 -26.07 9.44
CA PRO A 247 -17.97 -24.95 9.90
C PRO A 247 -17.98 -23.80 8.89
N THR A 248 -18.35 -22.63 9.35
CA THR A 248 -18.30 -21.39 8.55
C THR A 248 -16.94 -20.75 8.73
N ALA A 249 -16.17 -20.66 7.67
CA ALA A 249 -14.96 -19.86 7.63
C ALA A 249 -15.33 -18.38 7.38
N ILE A 250 -14.96 -17.50 8.29
CA ILE A 250 -15.25 -16.06 8.17
C ILE A 250 -13.95 -15.33 7.94
N TRP A 251 -13.87 -14.59 6.82
CA TRP A 251 -12.83 -13.61 6.56
C TRP A 251 -13.23 -12.29 7.23
N LEU A 252 -12.50 -11.89 8.27
CA LEU A 252 -12.71 -10.62 8.92
C LEU A 252 -11.54 -9.68 8.66
N PRO A 253 -11.77 -8.48 8.09
CA PRO A 253 -10.82 -7.39 8.21
C PRO A 253 -10.69 -7.04 9.70
N ARG A 254 -9.49 -6.68 10.13
CA ARG A 254 -9.15 -6.38 11.54
C ARG A 254 -10.02 -5.24 12.06
N ARG A 255 -11.11 -5.55 12.74
CA ARG A 255 -11.87 -4.57 13.52
C ARG A 255 -11.76 -4.89 15.01
N ARG A 256 -11.24 -3.88 15.76
CA ARG A 256 -11.36 -3.53 17.19
C ARG A 256 -11.33 -4.66 18.23
N ARG A 257 -10.52 -4.40 19.28
CA ARG A 257 -10.55 -5.09 20.56
C ARG A 257 -11.99 -5.31 21.03
N VAL A 258 -12.36 -6.55 21.22
CA VAL A 258 -13.50 -6.88 22.08
C VAL A 258 -13.04 -6.66 23.51
N VAL A 259 -13.55 -5.61 24.13
CA VAL A 259 -13.44 -5.41 25.58
C VAL A 259 -14.34 -6.48 26.22
N SER A 260 -13.73 -7.47 26.87
CA SER A 260 -14.48 -8.39 27.70
C SER A 260 -14.93 -7.61 28.96
N THR A 261 -16.19 -7.23 29.02
CA THR A 261 -16.83 -6.84 30.28
C THR A 261 -17.12 -8.12 31.05
N SER A 262 -16.34 -8.39 32.08
CA SER A 262 -16.73 -9.35 33.12
C SER A 262 -17.84 -8.70 33.93
N ALA A 263 -19.06 -9.17 33.77
CA ALA A 263 -20.11 -8.94 34.74
C ALA A 263 -19.92 -9.92 35.92
N ARG A 264 -20.00 -9.38 37.12
CA ARG A 264 -20.03 -10.10 38.40
C ARG A 264 -21.22 -11.05 38.51
#